data_4faea8545b2006daa926acb041ba548e
#
_entry.id   4faea8545b2006daa926acb041ba548e
#
_cell.length_a   1.000
_cell.length_b   1.000
_cell.length_c   1.000
_cell.angle_alpha   90.00
_cell.angle_beta   90.00
_cell.angle_gamma   90.00
#
_symmetry.space_group_name_H-M   'P 1'
#
loop_
_entity.id
_entity.type
_entity.pdbx_description
1 polymer ?
#
loop_
_entity_poly.entity_id
_entity_poly.type
_entity_poly.pdbx_seq_one_letter_code
_entity_poly.pdbx_strand_id
1 'polypeptide(L)'
;MKETLTRIQLTLDYIENNLKTDITPQELSALAGFSLCHYYHLFTKTVGMSLGQYVNGRRLCHAIYEIGEGKNVLDAALEYGFETHAGFYRAFYREYGCSPTAYLKRHRPVKPYPIRLDQEGKLLFSIKNARKLLEVWKLEKCEIQDIYYEGSDRISEHDFQVGEEWVLKLSPSPGQLSRHAELSMALEREGMAASVPVPVTKDDREYLMQEGELFGILCRRIRGERMNGREILGQPGEETEDNRAYAFGAIIGRLHGILARLDCPFCEESDLYGEVLSWALPAVSLPESFVAEYIKGFGGLYRKLPRQIIHRDMNPCHVICQGGKMAGFTDFELSQINLRLFDPCYAATGILTENLEKGLTV
;
A
#
# COMPACT_ATOMS: atom_id res chain seq x y z
N MET A 1 24.85 5.00 1.60
CA MET A 1 23.48 4.48 1.35
C MET A 1 22.50 5.63 1.00
N LYS A 2 22.30 6.62 1.85
CA LYS A 2 21.38 7.76 1.59
C LYS A 2 21.68 8.53 0.29
N GLU A 3 22.94 8.79 -0.01
CA GLU A 3 23.36 9.46 -1.25
C GLU A 3 23.10 8.63 -2.50
N THR A 4 23.30 7.31 -2.43
CA THR A 4 23.00 6.38 -3.52
C THR A 4 21.50 6.37 -3.86
N LEU A 5 20.65 6.30 -2.83
CA LEU A 5 19.19 6.35 -3.00
C LEU A 5 18.74 7.65 -3.65
N THR A 6 19.27 8.79 -3.21
CA THR A 6 18.98 10.10 -3.83
C THR A 6 19.36 10.13 -5.31
N ARG A 7 20.51 9.57 -5.67
CA ARG A 7 20.98 9.51 -7.06
C ARG A 7 20.13 8.57 -7.93
N ILE A 8 19.70 7.43 -7.38
CA ILE A 8 18.74 6.54 -8.08
C ILE A 8 17.38 7.24 -8.21
N GLN A 9 16.88 7.92 -7.17
CA GLN A 9 15.62 8.68 -7.26
C GLN A 9 15.66 9.73 -8.37
N LEU A 10 16.76 10.44 -8.54
CA LEU A 10 16.94 11.38 -9.66
C LEU A 10 16.72 10.71 -11.02
N THR A 11 17.21 9.46 -11.18
CA THR A 11 16.99 8.73 -12.44
C THR A 11 15.56 8.24 -12.60
N LEU A 12 14.87 7.87 -11.52
CA LEU A 12 13.45 7.52 -11.58
C LEU A 12 12.62 8.75 -11.98
N ASP A 13 12.86 9.91 -11.37
CA ASP A 13 12.19 11.17 -11.73
C ASP A 13 12.44 11.57 -13.19
N TYR A 14 13.66 11.36 -13.68
CA TYR A 14 13.98 11.58 -15.09
C TYR A 14 13.21 10.63 -16.01
N ILE A 15 13.16 9.33 -15.68
CA ILE A 15 12.41 8.33 -16.44
C ILE A 15 10.93 8.73 -16.52
N GLU A 16 10.30 9.05 -15.39
CA GLU A 16 8.88 9.44 -15.34
C GLU A 16 8.56 10.63 -16.24
N ASN A 17 9.44 11.61 -16.29
CA ASN A 17 9.25 12.81 -17.12
C ASN A 17 9.55 12.58 -18.61
N ASN A 18 10.18 11.45 -18.98
CA ASN A 18 10.67 11.19 -20.33
C ASN A 18 10.15 9.87 -20.93
N LEU A 19 9.10 9.26 -20.38
CA LEU A 19 8.58 7.94 -20.80
C LEU A 19 8.21 7.86 -22.28
N LYS A 20 7.86 8.99 -22.91
CA LYS A 20 7.48 9.09 -24.34
C LYS A 20 8.67 9.34 -25.26
N THR A 21 9.89 9.44 -24.72
CA THR A 21 11.11 9.66 -25.49
C THR A 21 12.04 8.46 -25.38
N ASP A 22 13.12 8.46 -26.17
CA ASP A 22 14.17 7.47 -25.99
C ASP A 22 14.96 7.79 -24.72
N ILE A 23 15.04 6.79 -23.84
CA ILE A 23 15.80 6.85 -22.60
C ILE A 23 16.96 5.89 -22.71
N THR A 24 18.18 6.42 -22.67
CA THR A 24 19.36 5.58 -22.74
C THR A 24 19.96 5.30 -21.36
N PRO A 25 20.45 4.09 -21.12
CA PRO A 25 21.15 3.74 -19.88
C PRO A 25 22.37 4.62 -19.61
N GLN A 26 23.02 5.08 -20.67
CA GLN A 26 24.18 5.99 -20.61
C GLN A 26 23.81 7.34 -20.00
N GLU A 27 22.72 7.95 -20.45
CA GLU A 27 22.20 9.20 -19.89
C GLU A 27 21.85 9.05 -18.41
N LEU A 28 21.17 7.97 -18.04
CA LEU A 28 20.77 7.71 -16.66
C LEU A 28 21.98 7.48 -15.75
N SER A 29 22.98 6.72 -16.22
CA SER A 29 24.19 6.48 -15.45
C SER A 29 25.01 7.76 -15.26
N ALA A 30 25.08 8.62 -16.28
CA ALA A 30 25.72 9.93 -16.21
C ALA A 30 24.97 10.85 -15.24
N LEU A 31 23.63 10.89 -15.30
CA LEU A 31 22.79 11.66 -14.36
C LEU A 31 22.99 11.22 -12.91
N ALA A 32 23.11 9.92 -12.68
CA ALA A 32 23.40 9.37 -11.35
C ALA A 32 24.85 9.55 -10.90
N GLY A 33 25.76 9.92 -11.81
CA GLY A 33 27.20 10.05 -11.54
C GLY A 33 27.89 8.71 -11.29
N PHE A 34 27.45 7.64 -11.97
CA PHE A 34 28.02 6.31 -11.87
C PHE A 34 28.51 5.79 -13.24
N SER A 35 29.43 4.84 -13.23
CA SER A 35 29.71 4.06 -14.44
C SER A 35 28.48 3.23 -14.79
N LEU A 36 28.29 2.93 -16.08
CA LEU A 36 27.14 2.19 -16.58
C LEU A 36 26.94 0.84 -15.85
N CYS A 37 28.01 0.08 -15.67
CA CYS A 37 27.97 -1.22 -14.98
C CYS A 37 27.55 -1.08 -13.52
N HIS A 38 28.12 -0.07 -12.81
CA HIS A 38 27.80 0.20 -11.43
C HIS A 38 26.35 0.70 -11.27
N TYR A 39 25.89 1.54 -12.20
CA TYR A 39 24.52 2.02 -12.24
C TYR A 39 23.51 0.87 -12.37
N TYR A 40 23.71 -0.05 -13.30
CA TYR A 40 22.83 -1.22 -13.45
C TYR A 40 22.75 -2.06 -12.18
N HIS A 41 23.89 -2.30 -11.53
CA HIS A 41 23.94 -3.05 -10.30
C HIS A 41 23.18 -2.33 -9.18
N LEU A 42 23.45 -1.04 -8.98
CA LEU A 42 22.78 -0.24 -7.96
C LEU A 42 21.30 -0.08 -8.24
N PHE A 43 20.91 0.19 -9.49
CA PHE A 43 19.50 0.29 -9.88
C PHE A 43 18.74 -0.99 -9.56
N THR A 44 19.25 -2.13 -10.03
CA THR A 44 18.61 -3.44 -9.78
C THR A 44 18.53 -3.75 -8.28
N LYS A 45 19.58 -3.47 -7.53
CA LYS A 45 19.59 -3.65 -6.07
C LYS A 45 18.59 -2.75 -5.35
N THR A 46 18.43 -1.50 -5.79
CA THR A 46 17.58 -0.51 -5.14
C THR A 46 16.12 -0.65 -5.56
N VAL A 47 15.89 -0.89 -6.86
CA VAL A 47 14.56 -0.92 -7.47
C VAL A 47 13.96 -2.34 -7.51
N GLY A 48 14.78 -3.37 -7.27
CA GLY A 48 14.35 -4.76 -7.27
C GLY A 48 14.10 -5.39 -8.65
N MET A 49 14.31 -4.61 -9.74
CA MET A 49 14.15 -5.07 -11.12
C MET A 49 15.15 -4.40 -12.05
N SER A 50 15.33 -4.97 -13.25
CA SER A 50 16.21 -4.37 -14.25
C SER A 50 15.65 -3.02 -14.75
N LEU A 51 16.54 -2.12 -15.16
CA LEU A 51 16.17 -0.82 -15.74
C LEU A 51 15.16 -0.97 -16.89
N GLY A 52 15.40 -1.90 -17.81
CA GLY A 52 14.49 -2.15 -18.94
C GLY A 52 13.10 -2.63 -18.51
N GLN A 53 13.02 -3.48 -17.49
CA GLN A 53 11.73 -3.91 -16.91
C GLN A 53 11.00 -2.74 -16.27
N TYR A 54 11.70 -1.90 -15.53
CA TYR A 54 11.12 -0.71 -14.90
C TYR A 54 10.54 0.26 -15.95
N VAL A 55 11.35 0.70 -16.90
CA VAL A 55 10.92 1.63 -17.95
C VAL A 55 9.73 1.08 -18.73
N ASN A 56 9.80 -0.21 -19.13
CA ASN A 56 8.70 -0.84 -19.87
C ASN A 56 7.41 -0.93 -19.04
N GLY A 57 7.51 -1.30 -17.77
CA GLY A 57 6.35 -1.36 -16.86
C GLY A 57 5.69 0.01 -16.68
N ARG A 58 6.49 1.08 -16.49
CA ARG A 58 5.98 2.46 -16.39
C ARG A 58 5.30 2.91 -17.67
N ARG A 59 5.90 2.63 -18.84
CA ARG A 59 5.31 2.91 -20.15
C ARG A 59 3.95 2.22 -20.34
N LEU A 60 3.84 0.94 -19.97
CA LEU A 60 2.57 0.20 -20.02
C LEU A 60 1.51 0.81 -19.10
N CYS A 61 1.90 1.18 -17.87
CA CYS A 61 1.01 1.77 -16.89
C CYS A 61 0.42 3.11 -17.37
N HIS A 62 1.26 4.00 -17.91
CA HIS A 62 0.82 5.28 -18.46
C HIS A 62 0.00 5.10 -19.75
N ALA A 63 0.41 4.19 -20.64
CA ALA A 63 -0.33 3.92 -21.87
C ALA A 63 -1.75 3.41 -21.58
N ILE A 64 -1.92 2.45 -20.66
CA ILE A 64 -3.25 1.92 -20.34
C ILE A 64 -4.14 2.96 -19.66
N TYR A 65 -3.57 3.87 -18.88
CA TYR A 65 -4.28 5.00 -18.30
C TYR A 65 -4.84 5.92 -19.42
N GLU A 66 -3.97 6.38 -20.35
CA GLU A 66 -4.41 7.25 -21.45
C GLU A 66 -5.43 6.56 -22.37
N ILE A 67 -5.32 5.25 -22.59
CA ILE A 67 -6.32 4.47 -23.34
C ILE A 67 -7.66 4.44 -22.57
N GLY A 68 -7.62 4.29 -21.26
CA GLY A 68 -8.81 4.34 -20.40
C GLY A 68 -9.49 5.69 -20.39
N GLU A 69 -8.73 6.77 -20.56
CA GLU A 69 -9.24 8.14 -20.74
C GLU A 69 -9.73 8.43 -22.18
N GLY A 70 -9.74 7.43 -23.06
CA GLY A 70 -10.32 7.52 -24.41
C GLY A 70 -9.32 7.69 -25.55
N LYS A 71 -8.02 7.60 -25.28
CA LYS A 71 -7.00 7.66 -26.34
C LYS A 71 -7.01 6.38 -27.18
N ASN A 72 -6.72 6.51 -28.47
CA ASN A 72 -6.57 5.36 -29.35
C ASN A 72 -5.41 4.46 -28.89
N VAL A 73 -5.64 3.15 -28.92
CA VAL A 73 -4.66 2.16 -28.42
C VAL A 73 -3.35 2.20 -29.20
N LEU A 74 -3.42 2.35 -30.54
CA LEU A 74 -2.22 2.41 -31.36
C LEU A 74 -1.42 3.68 -31.10
N ASP A 75 -2.12 4.82 -31.00
CA ASP A 75 -1.48 6.12 -30.75
C ASP A 75 -0.79 6.13 -29.37
N ALA A 76 -1.46 5.63 -28.34
CA ALA A 76 -0.86 5.49 -27.02
C ALA A 76 0.35 4.56 -27.04
N ALA A 77 0.24 3.39 -27.68
CA ALA A 77 1.34 2.45 -27.79
C ALA A 77 2.58 3.07 -28.47
N LEU A 78 2.38 3.76 -29.60
CA LEU A 78 3.47 4.42 -30.34
C LEU A 78 4.11 5.55 -29.52
N GLU A 79 3.32 6.37 -28.85
CA GLU A 79 3.85 7.47 -28.01
C GLU A 79 4.70 6.95 -26.84
N TYR A 80 4.36 5.78 -26.27
CA TYR A 80 5.13 5.16 -25.21
C TYR A 80 6.23 4.22 -25.71
N GLY A 81 6.63 4.32 -27.00
CA GLY A 81 7.78 3.66 -27.56
C GLY A 81 7.56 2.18 -27.92
N PHE A 82 6.32 1.75 -28.10
CA PHE A 82 6.03 0.42 -28.66
C PHE A 82 5.90 0.54 -30.17
N GLU A 83 6.76 -0.14 -30.90
CA GLU A 83 6.82 -0.05 -32.37
C GLU A 83 5.54 -0.51 -33.07
N THR A 84 4.77 -1.41 -32.44
CA THR A 84 3.58 -2.00 -33.04
C THR A 84 2.49 -2.26 -32.00
N HIS A 85 1.23 -2.23 -32.43
CA HIS A 85 0.09 -2.66 -31.62
C HIS A 85 0.29 -4.08 -31.04
N ALA A 86 0.75 -5.02 -31.87
CA ALA A 86 1.00 -6.39 -31.41
C ALA A 86 2.15 -6.47 -30.38
N GLY A 87 3.16 -5.61 -30.50
CA GLY A 87 4.25 -5.48 -29.53
C GLY A 87 3.72 -4.99 -28.17
N PHE A 88 2.91 -3.94 -28.18
CA PHE A 88 2.24 -3.43 -26.99
C PHE A 88 1.37 -4.51 -26.32
N TYR A 89 0.49 -5.19 -27.08
CA TYR A 89 -0.37 -6.24 -26.55
C TYR A 89 0.42 -7.38 -25.91
N ARG A 90 1.51 -7.84 -26.54
CA ARG A 90 2.37 -8.89 -25.98
C ARG A 90 3.07 -8.44 -24.70
N ALA A 91 3.59 -7.21 -24.68
CA ALA A 91 4.23 -6.64 -23.49
C ALA A 91 3.23 -6.50 -22.36
N PHE A 92 2.04 -5.98 -22.64
CA PHE A 92 0.98 -5.83 -21.68
C PHE A 92 0.51 -7.18 -21.12
N TYR A 93 0.26 -8.16 -22.00
CA TYR A 93 -0.14 -9.51 -21.57
C TYR A 93 0.91 -10.16 -20.67
N ARG A 94 2.20 -9.97 -21.00
CA ARG A 94 3.30 -10.52 -20.21
C ARG A 94 3.35 -9.89 -18.80
N GLU A 95 3.03 -8.62 -18.67
CA GLU A 95 3.05 -7.89 -17.40
C GLU A 95 1.76 -8.15 -16.60
N TYR A 96 0.59 -7.99 -17.22
CA TYR A 96 -0.71 -7.99 -16.52
C TYR A 96 -1.47 -9.34 -16.61
N GLY A 97 -1.04 -10.28 -17.47
CA GLY A 97 -1.66 -11.60 -17.63
C GLY A 97 -2.97 -11.59 -18.42
N CYS A 98 -3.39 -10.44 -18.92
CA CYS A 98 -4.56 -10.29 -19.76
C CYS A 98 -4.31 -9.26 -20.86
N SER A 99 -5.22 -9.17 -21.85
CA SER A 99 -5.10 -8.13 -22.88
C SER A 99 -5.50 -6.75 -22.34
N PRO A 100 -5.00 -5.63 -22.93
CA PRO A 100 -5.40 -4.29 -22.55
C PRO A 100 -6.91 -4.10 -22.58
N THR A 101 -7.58 -4.65 -23.61
CA THR A 101 -9.05 -4.57 -23.75
C THR A 101 -9.78 -5.34 -22.66
N ALA A 102 -9.26 -6.50 -22.25
CA ALA A 102 -9.83 -7.27 -21.15
C ALA A 102 -9.63 -6.57 -19.79
N TYR A 103 -8.47 -5.96 -19.62
CA TYR A 103 -8.14 -5.15 -18.44
C TYR A 103 -9.14 -3.98 -18.27
N LEU A 104 -9.31 -3.16 -19.32
CA LEU A 104 -10.20 -1.99 -19.31
C LEU A 104 -11.69 -2.30 -19.16
N LYS A 105 -12.12 -3.51 -19.50
CA LYS A 105 -13.51 -3.94 -19.25
C LYS A 105 -13.81 -4.18 -17.78
N ARG A 106 -12.78 -4.45 -16.98
CA ARG A 106 -12.89 -4.87 -15.58
C ARG A 106 -12.37 -3.81 -14.62
N HIS A 107 -11.44 -2.96 -15.09
CA HIS A 107 -10.74 -1.99 -14.26
C HIS A 107 -10.82 -0.60 -14.89
N ARG A 108 -10.96 0.41 -14.04
CA ARG A 108 -10.73 1.80 -14.41
C ARG A 108 -9.27 2.13 -14.06
N PRO A 109 -8.40 2.35 -15.07
CA PRO A 109 -7.01 2.69 -14.78
C PRO A 109 -6.93 4.03 -14.03
N VAL A 110 -6.05 4.08 -13.05
CA VAL A 110 -5.76 5.29 -12.28
C VAL A 110 -4.56 6.00 -12.89
N LYS A 111 -4.53 7.33 -12.79
CA LYS A 111 -3.40 8.13 -13.25
C LYS A 111 -2.12 7.69 -12.53
N PRO A 112 -1.11 7.23 -13.27
CA PRO A 112 0.15 6.82 -12.65
C PRO A 112 0.81 7.98 -11.90
N TYR A 113 1.31 7.71 -10.71
CA TYR A 113 2.06 8.67 -9.92
C TYR A 113 3.57 8.39 -10.01
N PRO A 114 4.42 9.42 -9.83
CA PRO A 114 5.87 9.24 -9.80
C PRO A 114 6.28 8.35 -8.63
N ILE A 115 7.04 7.29 -8.93
CA ILE A 115 7.54 6.38 -7.91
C ILE A 115 8.65 7.05 -7.13
N ARG A 116 8.54 7.05 -5.81
CA ARG A 116 9.55 7.60 -4.91
C ARG A 116 10.13 6.51 -4.03
N LEU A 117 11.47 6.47 -4.00
CA LEU A 117 12.19 5.66 -3.03
C LEU A 117 12.12 6.36 -1.69
N ASP A 118 11.63 5.67 -0.68
CA ASP A 118 11.72 6.17 0.68
C ASP A 118 13.14 6.04 1.24
N GLN A 119 13.34 6.51 2.48
CA GLN A 119 14.65 6.47 3.13
C GLN A 119 15.16 5.04 3.41
N GLU A 120 14.30 4.04 3.29
CA GLU A 120 14.57 2.64 3.52
C GLU A 120 14.81 1.85 2.23
N GLY A 121 14.62 2.49 1.05
CA GLY A 121 14.81 1.85 -0.26
C GLY A 121 13.75 0.81 -0.55
N LYS A 122 12.47 1.18 -0.46
CA LYS A 122 11.38 0.25 -0.79
C LYS A 122 11.52 -0.30 -2.19
N LEU A 123 11.46 -1.61 -2.26
CA LEU A 123 11.48 -2.38 -3.49
C LEU A 123 10.18 -2.12 -4.28
N LEU A 124 10.33 -1.87 -5.57
CA LEU A 124 9.20 -1.87 -6.49
C LEU A 124 8.84 -3.30 -6.84
N PHE A 125 7.65 -3.71 -6.47
CA PHE A 125 7.13 -5.04 -6.78
C PHE A 125 6.41 -5.00 -8.13
N SER A 126 6.88 -5.79 -9.08
CA SER A 126 6.18 -5.96 -10.34
C SER A 126 5.18 -7.11 -10.27
N ILE A 127 4.13 -7.06 -11.08
CA ILE A 127 3.19 -8.16 -11.29
C ILE A 127 3.93 -9.44 -11.71
N LYS A 128 5.08 -9.32 -12.39
CA LYS A 128 5.91 -10.47 -12.75
C LYS A 128 6.48 -11.18 -11.52
N ASN A 129 6.97 -10.43 -10.54
CA ASN A 129 7.47 -10.99 -9.28
C ASN A 129 6.33 -11.64 -8.49
N ALA A 130 5.17 -10.98 -8.45
CA ALA A 130 3.96 -11.52 -7.85
C ALA A 130 3.57 -12.87 -8.48
N ARG A 131 3.60 -12.99 -9.82
CA ARG A 131 3.29 -14.26 -10.52
C ARG A 131 4.23 -15.39 -10.14
N LYS A 132 5.51 -15.11 -10.01
CA LYS A 132 6.50 -16.12 -9.64
C LYS A 132 6.25 -16.68 -8.25
N LEU A 133 5.91 -15.82 -7.29
CA LEU A 133 5.51 -16.25 -5.95
C LEU A 133 4.21 -17.08 -5.96
N LEU A 134 3.26 -16.74 -6.82
CA LEU A 134 1.98 -17.45 -6.95
C LEU A 134 2.08 -18.87 -7.50
N GLU A 135 3.20 -19.25 -8.13
CA GLU A 135 3.44 -20.63 -8.63
C GLU A 135 3.28 -21.67 -7.51
N VAL A 136 3.67 -21.32 -6.28
CA VAL A 136 3.57 -22.22 -5.12
C VAL A 136 2.13 -22.60 -4.79
N TRP A 137 1.21 -21.66 -4.96
CA TRP A 137 -0.24 -21.91 -4.78
C TRP A 137 -0.93 -22.34 -6.08
N LYS A 138 -0.20 -22.50 -7.20
CA LYS A 138 -0.73 -22.82 -8.53
C LYS A 138 -1.70 -21.76 -9.06
N LEU A 139 -1.46 -20.52 -8.71
CA LEU A 139 -2.27 -19.35 -9.06
C LEU A 139 -1.58 -18.40 -10.04
N GLU A 140 -0.44 -18.80 -10.62
CA GLU A 140 0.36 -17.99 -11.55
C GLU A 140 -0.40 -17.60 -12.83
N LYS A 141 -1.49 -18.33 -13.15
CA LYS A 141 -2.36 -18.05 -14.31
C LYS A 141 -3.56 -17.16 -13.97
N CYS A 142 -3.79 -16.91 -12.70
CA CYS A 142 -4.87 -16.03 -12.29
C CYS A 142 -4.63 -14.59 -12.73
N GLU A 143 -5.70 -13.87 -12.89
CA GLU A 143 -5.63 -12.43 -13.11
C GLU A 143 -5.06 -11.76 -11.86
N ILE A 144 -4.09 -10.87 -12.05
CA ILE A 144 -3.46 -10.10 -10.99
C ILE A 144 -3.78 -8.63 -11.23
N GLN A 145 -4.21 -7.94 -10.19
CA GLN A 145 -4.65 -6.55 -10.23
C GLN A 145 -4.01 -5.78 -9.08
N ASP A 146 -3.68 -4.52 -9.35
CA ASP A 146 -3.33 -3.59 -8.29
C ASP A 146 -4.56 -3.33 -7.41
N ILE A 147 -4.34 -3.18 -6.11
CA ILE A 147 -5.41 -2.77 -5.20
C ILE A 147 -5.43 -1.25 -5.12
N TYR A 148 -6.54 -0.67 -5.55
CA TYR A 148 -6.80 0.77 -5.46
C TYR A 148 -7.57 1.07 -4.18
N TYR A 149 -7.17 2.14 -3.50
CA TYR A 149 -7.95 2.70 -2.42
C TYR A 149 -8.95 3.70 -3.01
N GLU A 150 -10.23 3.40 -2.89
CA GLU A 150 -11.30 4.23 -3.41
C GLU A 150 -11.23 5.65 -2.81
N GLY A 151 -11.26 6.67 -3.67
CA GLY A 151 -11.13 8.07 -3.24
C GLY A 151 -9.70 8.59 -3.05
N SER A 152 -8.68 7.76 -3.25
CA SER A 152 -7.29 8.19 -3.33
C SER A 152 -6.70 7.79 -4.68
N ASP A 153 -5.79 8.61 -5.20
CA ASP A 153 -4.97 8.25 -6.37
C ASP A 153 -3.86 7.24 -5.99
N ARG A 154 -3.95 6.63 -4.81
CA ARG A 154 -2.95 5.70 -4.29
C ARG A 154 -3.31 4.27 -4.66
N ILE A 155 -2.33 3.59 -5.21
CA ILE A 155 -2.31 2.15 -5.41
C ILE A 155 -1.59 1.54 -4.21
N SER A 156 -2.03 0.38 -3.71
CA SER A 156 -1.19 -0.39 -2.81
C SER A 156 0.08 -0.79 -3.55
N GLU A 157 1.22 -0.35 -3.06
CA GLU A 157 2.51 -0.64 -3.69
C GLU A 157 2.95 -2.11 -3.49
N HIS A 158 2.28 -2.82 -2.58
CA HIS A 158 2.72 -4.11 -2.06
C HIS A 158 1.65 -5.20 -2.08
N ASP A 159 0.40 -4.83 -2.37
CA ASP A 159 -0.72 -5.75 -2.35
C ASP A 159 -1.33 -5.90 -3.73
N PHE A 160 -1.57 -7.14 -4.12
CA PHE A 160 -2.19 -7.47 -5.39
C PHE A 160 -3.43 -8.31 -5.16
N GLN A 161 -4.52 -7.94 -5.79
CA GLN A 161 -5.67 -8.82 -5.88
C GLN A 161 -5.36 -9.94 -6.90
N VAL A 162 -5.64 -11.19 -6.54
CA VAL A 162 -5.41 -12.38 -7.37
C VAL A 162 -6.75 -13.07 -7.60
N GLY A 163 -7.27 -12.95 -8.81
CA GLY A 163 -8.63 -13.33 -9.12
C GLY A 163 -9.64 -12.59 -8.22
N GLU A 164 -10.71 -13.26 -7.84
CA GLU A 164 -11.76 -12.66 -6.99
C GLU A 164 -11.60 -13.00 -5.50
N GLU A 165 -10.81 -14.03 -5.17
CA GLU A 165 -10.81 -14.65 -3.84
C GLU A 165 -9.58 -14.34 -3.00
N TRP A 166 -8.49 -13.84 -3.61
CA TRP A 166 -7.20 -13.77 -2.95
C TRP A 166 -6.59 -12.37 -2.99
N VAL A 167 -5.73 -12.11 -2.01
CA VAL A 167 -4.81 -10.97 -1.96
C VAL A 167 -3.41 -11.51 -1.73
N LEU A 168 -2.47 -11.19 -2.62
CA LEU A 168 -1.06 -11.42 -2.41
C LEU A 168 -0.45 -10.18 -1.79
N LYS A 169 0.13 -10.33 -0.60
CA LYS A 169 0.86 -9.28 0.11
C LYS A 169 2.36 -9.53 -0.01
N LEU A 170 3.11 -8.50 -0.37
CA LEU A 170 4.55 -8.56 -0.57
C LEU A 170 5.27 -7.61 0.39
N SER A 171 6.43 -8.00 0.90
CA SER A 171 7.27 -7.13 1.72
C SER A 171 8.74 -7.59 1.69
N PRO A 172 9.70 -6.69 1.79
CA PRO A 172 11.08 -7.05 2.09
C PRO A 172 11.25 -7.50 3.56
N SER A 173 10.26 -7.25 4.43
CA SER A 173 10.28 -7.61 5.84
C SER A 173 9.37 -8.80 6.11
N PRO A 174 9.92 -9.99 6.39
CA PRO A 174 9.12 -11.16 6.74
C PRO A 174 8.33 -10.94 8.04
N GLY A 175 8.84 -10.13 8.97
CA GLY A 175 8.17 -9.80 10.22
C GLY A 175 6.86 -9.03 10.04
N GLN A 176 6.77 -8.14 9.04
CA GLN A 176 5.54 -7.43 8.70
C GLN A 176 4.45 -8.41 8.23
N LEU A 177 4.79 -9.32 7.33
CA LEU A 177 3.85 -10.31 6.81
C LEU A 177 3.44 -11.32 7.87
N SER A 178 4.37 -11.76 8.71
CA SER A 178 4.09 -12.66 9.84
C SER A 178 3.17 -12.00 10.87
N ARG A 179 3.37 -10.72 11.15
CA ARG A 179 2.49 -9.92 12.01
C ARG A 179 1.06 -9.88 11.47
N HIS A 180 0.91 -9.54 10.18
CA HIS A 180 -0.39 -9.55 9.52
C HIS A 180 -1.05 -10.93 9.62
N ALA A 181 -0.31 -12.00 9.34
CA ALA A 181 -0.80 -13.37 9.40
C ALA A 181 -1.32 -13.75 10.79
N GLU A 182 -0.50 -13.55 11.82
CA GLU A 182 -0.84 -13.89 13.21
C GLU A 182 -2.07 -13.12 13.72
N LEU A 183 -2.10 -11.79 13.49
CA LEU A 183 -3.21 -10.97 13.93
C LEU A 183 -4.49 -11.29 13.17
N SER A 184 -4.43 -11.49 11.86
CA SER A 184 -5.59 -11.87 11.04
C SER A 184 -6.18 -13.21 11.46
N MET A 185 -5.35 -14.22 11.71
CA MET A 185 -5.82 -15.52 12.22
C MET A 185 -6.45 -15.42 13.62
N ALA A 186 -5.88 -14.58 14.48
CA ALA A 186 -6.44 -14.38 15.82
C ALA A 186 -7.81 -13.68 15.76
N LEU A 187 -7.95 -12.67 14.91
CA LEU A 187 -9.21 -11.94 14.72
C LEU A 187 -10.31 -12.83 14.13
N GLU A 188 -9.99 -13.70 13.15
CA GLU A 188 -10.95 -14.65 12.61
C GLU A 188 -11.47 -15.62 13.69
N ARG A 189 -10.59 -16.11 14.59
CA ARG A 189 -11.00 -16.97 15.73
C ARG A 189 -11.97 -16.26 16.68
N GLU A 190 -11.85 -14.97 16.83
CA GLU A 190 -12.72 -14.09 17.64
C GLU A 190 -13.98 -13.62 16.87
N GLY A 191 -14.21 -14.16 15.66
CA GLY A 191 -15.38 -13.84 14.84
C GLY A 191 -15.36 -12.45 14.22
N MET A 192 -14.18 -11.87 13.99
CA MET A 192 -13.99 -10.64 13.23
C MET A 192 -13.43 -10.99 11.86
N ALA A 193 -14.03 -10.45 10.78
CA ALA A 193 -13.52 -10.71 9.44
C ALA A 193 -12.09 -10.16 9.29
N ALA A 194 -11.21 -11.00 8.78
CA ALA A 194 -9.81 -10.65 8.55
C ALA A 194 -9.28 -11.37 7.30
N SER A 195 -8.20 -10.81 6.73
CA SER A 195 -7.55 -11.36 5.54
C SER A 195 -6.57 -12.46 5.93
N VAL A 196 -7.09 -13.64 6.18
CA VAL A 196 -6.34 -14.77 6.75
C VAL A 196 -5.41 -15.40 5.73
N PRO A 197 -4.15 -15.70 6.11
CA PRO A 197 -3.19 -16.31 5.21
C PRO A 197 -3.57 -17.74 4.80
N VAL A 198 -3.20 -18.09 3.58
CA VAL A 198 -3.38 -19.42 3.00
C VAL A 198 -2.09 -20.20 3.15
N PRO A 199 -2.10 -21.39 3.77
CA PRO A 199 -0.91 -22.22 3.88
C PRO A 199 -0.29 -22.55 2.52
N VAL A 200 1.02 -22.57 2.46
CA VAL A 200 1.79 -22.99 1.27
C VAL A 200 1.53 -24.46 0.96
N THR A 201 1.47 -25.30 2.01
CA THR A 201 1.13 -26.72 1.90
C THR A 201 -0.03 -27.07 2.83
N LYS A 202 -0.75 -28.15 2.51
CA LYS A 202 -1.91 -28.57 3.32
C LYS A 202 -1.55 -29.02 4.75
N ASP A 203 -0.31 -29.48 4.93
CA ASP A 203 0.18 -30.06 6.19
C ASP A 203 1.06 -29.10 6.99
N ASP A 204 1.44 -27.95 6.40
CA ASP A 204 2.35 -26.98 7.01
C ASP A 204 1.63 -25.72 7.46
N ARG A 205 2.06 -25.22 8.62
CA ARG A 205 1.73 -23.87 9.11
C ARG A 205 2.59 -22.80 8.46
N GLU A 206 3.20 -23.10 7.33
CA GLU A 206 4.06 -22.17 6.62
C GLU A 206 3.20 -21.36 5.65
N TYR A 207 3.14 -20.07 5.87
CA TYR A 207 2.37 -19.12 5.04
C TYR A 207 3.29 -18.23 4.22
N LEU A 208 4.55 -18.10 4.63
CA LEU A 208 5.49 -17.13 4.10
C LEU A 208 6.30 -17.76 2.97
N MET A 209 6.30 -17.13 1.82
CA MET A 209 7.15 -17.48 0.68
C MET A 209 8.26 -16.48 0.52
N GLN A 210 9.41 -16.93 0.02
CA GLN A 210 10.55 -16.09 -0.31
C GLN A 210 10.99 -16.29 -1.75
N GLU A 211 11.22 -15.18 -2.44
CA GLU A 211 11.84 -15.12 -3.75
C GLU A 211 12.90 -14.02 -3.78
N GLY A 212 14.17 -14.41 -3.69
CA GLY A 212 15.28 -13.49 -3.52
C GLY A 212 15.20 -12.74 -2.18
N GLU A 213 15.18 -11.41 -2.24
CA GLU A 213 15.03 -10.54 -1.05
C GLU A 213 13.55 -10.21 -0.75
N LEU A 214 12.62 -10.78 -1.50
CA LEU A 214 11.20 -10.51 -1.41
C LEU A 214 10.48 -11.65 -0.71
N PHE A 215 9.62 -11.29 0.24
CA PHE A 215 8.71 -12.22 0.90
C PHE A 215 7.28 -11.97 0.45
N GLY A 216 6.44 -13.00 0.49
CA GLY A 216 5.04 -12.91 0.14
C GLY A 216 4.17 -13.86 0.96
N ILE A 217 2.95 -13.43 1.24
CA ILE A 217 1.87 -14.26 1.77
C ILE A 217 0.64 -14.11 0.87
N LEU A 218 -0.03 -15.23 0.63
CA LEU A 218 -1.33 -15.23 -0.01
C LEU A 218 -2.42 -15.24 1.07
N CYS A 219 -3.35 -14.29 1.01
CA CYS A 219 -4.44 -14.18 1.98
C CYS A 219 -5.80 -14.35 1.31
N ARG A 220 -6.79 -14.81 2.07
CA ARG A 220 -8.19 -14.75 1.62
C ARG A 220 -8.67 -13.31 1.57
N ARG A 221 -9.26 -12.92 0.45
CA ARG A 221 -9.89 -11.62 0.32
C ARG A 221 -11.16 -11.56 1.17
N ILE A 222 -11.29 -10.55 2.01
CA ILE A 222 -12.55 -10.27 2.70
C ILE A 222 -13.53 -9.74 1.64
N ARG A 223 -14.64 -10.43 1.44
CA ARG A 223 -15.71 -9.95 0.55
C ARG A 223 -16.40 -8.77 1.21
N GLY A 224 -16.64 -7.71 0.47
CA GLY A 224 -17.31 -6.52 0.98
C GLY A 224 -16.78 -5.27 0.31
N GLU A 225 -17.31 -4.14 0.73
CA GLU A 225 -16.94 -2.82 0.25
C GLU A 225 -16.04 -2.14 1.26
N ARG A 226 -15.04 -1.39 0.76
CA ARG A 226 -14.19 -0.55 1.61
C ARG A 226 -14.94 0.74 1.92
N MET A 227 -14.75 1.27 3.12
CA MET A 227 -15.32 2.55 3.50
C MET A 227 -14.39 3.70 3.16
N ASN A 228 -14.97 4.88 2.96
CA ASN A 228 -14.24 6.14 2.93
C ASN A 228 -14.73 7.07 4.05
N GLY A 229 -13.92 8.08 4.41
CA GLY A 229 -14.25 8.98 5.52
C GLY A 229 -15.52 9.81 5.28
N ARG A 230 -15.91 10.02 4.02
CA ARG A 230 -17.13 10.77 3.65
C ARG A 230 -18.38 9.97 3.97
N GLU A 231 -18.35 8.67 3.76
CA GLU A 231 -19.46 7.76 4.08
C GLU A 231 -19.68 7.62 5.59
N ILE A 232 -18.60 7.77 6.38
CA ILE A 232 -18.67 7.69 7.84
C ILE A 232 -19.38 8.91 8.44
N LEU A 233 -19.09 10.12 7.95
CA LEU A 233 -19.71 11.33 8.47
C LEU A 233 -21.13 11.57 7.97
N GLY A 234 -21.52 10.97 6.82
CA GLY A 234 -22.79 11.27 6.16
C GLY A 234 -22.83 12.66 5.53
N GLN A 235 -24.00 13.03 4.96
CA GLN A 235 -24.22 14.39 4.44
C GLN A 235 -24.71 15.29 5.58
N PRO A 236 -24.26 16.57 5.66
CA PRO A 236 -24.78 17.52 6.62
C PRO A 236 -26.32 17.66 6.47
N GLY A 237 -27.07 17.34 7.53
CA GLY A 237 -28.52 17.44 7.56
C GLY A 237 -29.29 16.15 7.24
N GLU A 238 -28.62 15.06 6.86
CA GLU A 238 -29.23 13.74 6.85
C GLU A 238 -29.14 13.11 8.25
N GLU A 239 -30.30 13.04 8.93
CA GLU A 239 -30.45 12.10 10.04
C GLU A 239 -30.48 10.68 9.46
N THR A 240 -29.30 10.07 9.29
CA THR A 240 -29.24 8.68 8.91
C THR A 240 -29.61 7.84 10.12
N GLU A 241 -30.62 6.95 9.99
CA GLU A 241 -30.98 5.96 11.01
C GLU A 241 -29.81 5.08 11.45
N ASP A 242 -28.77 4.98 10.59
CA ASP A 242 -27.51 4.32 10.90
C ASP A 242 -26.44 5.38 11.23
N ASN A 243 -26.16 5.56 12.50
CA ASN A 243 -25.02 6.39 12.94
C ASN A 243 -23.70 5.67 12.60
N ARG A 244 -23.24 5.82 11.35
CA ARG A 244 -22.03 5.17 10.82
C ARG A 244 -20.77 5.53 11.61
N ALA A 245 -20.68 6.76 12.11
CA ALA A 245 -19.58 7.19 12.96
C ALA A 245 -19.56 6.42 14.29
N TYR A 246 -20.74 6.19 14.89
CA TYR A 246 -20.86 5.35 16.07
C TYR A 246 -20.48 3.89 15.77
N ALA A 247 -20.99 3.33 14.68
CA ALA A 247 -20.66 1.97 14.25
C ALA A 247 -19.16 1.79 13.99
N PHE A 248 -18.52 2.80 13.39
CA PHE A 248 -17.07 2.83 13.15
C PHE A 248 -16.28 2.86 14.48
N GLY A 249 -16.67 3.71 15.40
CA GLY A 249 -16.08 3.72 16.75
C GLY A 249 -16.29 2.41 17.51
N ALA A 250 -17.48 1.80 17.38
CA ALA A 250 -17.80 0.52 18.02
C ALA A 250 -16.97 -0.64 17.50
N ILE A 251 -16.73 -0.72 16.16
CA ILE A 251 -15.88 -1.78 15.60
C ILE A 251 -14.40 -1.61 15.97
N ILE A 252 -13.90 -0.35 16.05
CA ILE A 252 -12.55 -0.07 16.59
C ILE A 252 -12.47 -0.53 18.05
N GLY A 253 -13.48 -0.21 18.85
CA GLY A 253 -13.55 -0.66 20.25
C GLY A 253 -13.54 -2.19 20.39
N ARG A 254 -14.26 -2.91 19.52
CA ARG A 254 -14.23 -4.37 19.46
C ARG A 254 -12.87 -4.91 19.07
N LEU A 255 -12.24 -4.34 18.03
CA LEU A 255 -10.88 -4.68 17.61
C LEU A 255 -9.91 -4.53 18.77
N HIS A 256 -9.93 -3.37 19.43
CA HIS A 256 -9.06 -3.10 20.58
C HIS A 256 -9.29 -4.06 21.75
N GLY A 257 -10.53 -4.47 21.97
CA GLY A 257 -10.86 -5.48 22.98
C GLY A 257 -10.24 -6.84 22.68
N ILE A 258 -10.13 -7.21 21.39
CA ILE A 258 -9.44 -8.42 20.96
C ILE A 258 -7.93 -8.25 21.07
N LEU A 259 -7.36 -7.20 20.45
CA LEU A 259 -5.93 -6.95 20.41
C LEU A 259 -5.31 -6.82 21.82
N ALA A 260 -6.04 -6.32 22.80
CA ALA A 260 -5.58 -6.20 24.19
C ALA A 260 -5.28 -7.55 24.87
N ARG A 261 -5.83 -8.65 24.35
CA ARG A 261 -5.66 -10.01 24.90
C ARG A 261 -4.69 -10.87 24.10
N LEU A 262 -4.19 -10.33 22.97
CA LEU A 262 -3.30 -11.08 22.11
C LEU A 262 -1.85 -10.86 22.52
N ASP A 263 -1.07 -11.92 22.35
CA ASP A 263 0.38 -11.89 22.35
C ASP A 263 0.85 -12.18 20.92
N CYS A 264 1.56 -11.24 20.32
CA CYS A 264 2.10 -11.37 18.97
C CYS A 264 3.60 -11.07 19.01
N PRO A 265 4.46 -12.08 18.81
CA PRO A 265 5.91 -11.92 18.93
C PRO A 265 6.50 -10.99 17.84
N PHE A 266 5.73 -10.70 16.81
CA PHE A 266 6.13 -9.77 15.74
C PHE A 266 5.66 -8.33 15.98
N CYS A 267 4.95 -8.05 17.08
CA CYS A 267 4.54 -6.70 17.47
C CYS A 267 5.54 -6.14 18.49
N GLU A 268 6.38 -5.24 18.04
CA GLU A 268 7.34 -4.55 18.90
C GLU A 268 6.72 -3.34 19.59
N GLU A 269 7.25 -2.97 20.76
CA GLU A 269 6.89 -1.73 21.43
C GLU A 269 7.57 -0.55 20.71
N SER A 270 6.82 0.49 20.38
CA SER A 270 7.35 1.71 19.76
C SER A 270 7.09 2.94 20.62
N ASP A 271 7.99 3.93 20.52
CA ASP A 271 7.90 5.22 21.22
C ASP A 271 7.43 6.32 20.26
N LEU A 272 6.13 6.36 19.99
CA LEU A 272 5.54 7.42 19.15
C LEU A 272 5.80 8.84 19.68
N TYR A 273 5.93 9.02 20.99
CA TYR A 273 6.26 10.32 21.54
C TYR A 273 7.68 10.74 21.17
N GLY A 274 8.64 9.83 21.29
CA GLY A 274 10.03 10.05 20.85
C GLY A 274 10.13 10.26 19.34
N GLU A 275 9.37 9.52 18.54
CA GLU A 275 9.28 9.70 17.09
C GLU A 275 8.79 11.11 16.73
N VAL A 276 7.71 11.58 17.36
CA VAL A 276 7.19 12.93 17.13
C VAL A 276 8.21 14.01 17.50
N LEU A 277 8.93 13.85 18.61
CA LEU A 277 9.96 14.80 19.02
C LEU A 277 11.17 14.82 18.06
N SER A 278 11.56 13.65 17.56
CA SER A 278 12.83 13.50 16.82
C SER A 278 12.73 13.95 15.35
N TRP A 279 11.59 13.75 14.70
CA TRP A 279 11.45 14.07 13.29
C TRP A 279 10.17 14.82 12.91
N ALA A 280 9.03 14.57 13.54
CA ALA A 280 7.77 15.17 13.11
C ALA A 280 7.68 16.66 13.52
N LEU A 281 7.97 16.99 14.77
CA LEU A 281 7.98 18.40 15.24
C LEU A 281 9.03 19.26 14.51
N PRO A 282 10.26 18.81 14.26
CA PRO A 282 11.22 19.57 13.47
C PRO A 282 10.81 19.78 12.00
N ALA A 283 9.95 18.90 11.45
CA ALA A 283 9.52 18.98 10.05
C ALA A 283 8.34 19.94 9.82
N VAL A 284 7.66 20.39 10.87
CA VAL A 284 6.49 21.28 10.78
C VAL A 284 6.69 22.57 11.57
N SER A 285 6.16 23.68 11.06
CA SER A 285 6.18 24.96 11.77
C SER A 285 4.93 25.06 12.65
N LEU A 286 5.10 24.88 13.96
CA LEU A 286 4.04 24.97 14.93
C LEU A 286 4.32 26.11 15.92
N PRO A 287 3.27 26.73 16.55
CA PRO A 287 3.46 27.72 17.59
C PRO A 287 4.29 27.17 18.76
N GLU A 288 5.24 27.95 19.25
CA GLU A 288 6.13 27.54 20.37
C GLU A 288 5.34 27.14 21.63
N SER A 289 4.22 27.81 21.90
CA SER A 289 3.32 27.46 23.01
C SER A 289 2.76 26.05 22.89
N PHE A 290 2.36 25.64 21.68
CA PHE A 290 1.87 24.29 21.42
C PHE A 290 2.99 23.24 21.61
N VAL A 291 4.17 23.50 21.08
CA VAL A 291 5.33 22.59 21.22
C VAL A 291 5.72 22.46 22.69
N ALA A 292 5.76 23.56 23.44
CA ALA A 292 6.07 23.54 24.86
C ALA A 292 5.03 22.76 25.69
N GLU A 293 3.74 22.94 25.39
CA GLU A 293 2.65 22.20 26.03
C GLU A 293 2.71 20.70 25.71
N TYR A 294 2.98 20.34 24.44
CA TYR A 294 3.16 18.96 24.04
C TYR A 294 4.31 18.28 24.80
N ILE A 295 5.48 18.91 24.85
CA ILE A 295 6.64 18.34 25.54
C ILE A 295 6.40 18.23 27.05
N LYS A 296 5.92 19.29 27.68
CA LYS A 296 5.76 19.38 29.15
C LYS A 296 4.54 18.64 29.67
N GLY A 297 3.40 18.75 28.95
CA GLY A 297 2.12 18.18 29.39
C GLY A 297 1.94 16.74 28.92
N PHE A 298 2.01 16.50 27.60
CA PHE A 298 1.69 15.21 27.03
C PHE A 298 2.77 14.16 27.34
N GLY A 299 4.06 14.52 27.39
CA GLY A 299 5.12 13.56 27.66
C GLY A 299 5.01 12.87 29.02
N GLY A 300 4.53 13.59 30.03
CA GLY A 300 4.27 13.00 31.35
C GLY A 300 3.03 12.08 31.37
N LEU A 301 2.01 12.42 30.60
CA LEU A 301 0.80 11.63 30.45
C LEU A 301 1.03 10.39 29.58
N TYR A 302 1.77 10.51 28.49
CA TYR A 302 2.07 9.45 27.53
C TYR A 302 2.60 8.17 28.20
N ARG A 303 3.48 8.32 29.20
CA ARG A 303 4.05 7.16 29.91
C ARG A 303 3.06 6.45 30.84
N LYS A 304 1.94 7.08 31.16
CA LYS A 304 0.91 6.55 32.07
C LYS A 304 -0.27 5.95 31.34
N LEU A 305 -0.40 6.23 30.04
CA LEU A 305 -1.52 5.73 29.22
C LEU A 305 -1.37 4.23 28.95
N PRO A 306 -2.50 3.51 28.87
CA PRO A 306 -2.49 2.07 28.61
C PRO A 306 -1.95 1.77 27.20
N ARG A 307 -1.10 0.75 27.14
CA ARG A 307 -0.48 0.24 25.92
C ARG A 307 -1.01 -1.15 25.61
N GLN A 308 -1.16 -1.44 24.33
CA GLN A 308 -1.56 -2.73 23.81
C GLN A 308 -1.12 -2.84 22.36
N ILE A 309 -1.36 -3.98 21.71
CA ILE A 309 -1.27 -4.06 20.26
C ILE A 309 -2.33 -3.13 19.67
N ILE A 310 -1.92 -2.28 18.73
CA ILE A 310 -2.77 -1.37 17.96
C ILE A 310 -2.62 -1.67 16.47
N HIS A 311 -3.58 -1.25 15.66
CA HIS A 311 -3.54 -1.38 14.22
C HIS A 311 -2.45 -0.48 13.60
N ARG A 312 -2.32 0.74 14.12
CA ARG A 312 -1.43 1.83 13.71
C ARG A 312 -1.81 2.54 12.39
N ASP A 313 -2.49 1.88 11.49
CA ASP A 313 -2.95 2.45 10.22
C ASP A 313 -4.48 2.34 10.10
N MET A 314 -5.18 2.97 11.04
CA MET A 314 -6.64 2.90 11.18
C MET A 314 -7.34 3.87 10.22
N ASN A 315 -7.08 3.73 8.92
CA ASN A 315 -7.81 4.47 7.89
C ASN A 315 -9.19 3.86 7.63
N PRO A 316 -10.20 4.66 7.29
CA PRO A 316 -11.52 4.14 6.89
C PRO A 316 -11.47 3.09 5.78
N CYS A 317 -10.58 3.24 4.81
CA CYS A 317 -10.41 2.29 3.70
C CYS A 317 -9.91 0.90 4.13
N HIS A 318 -9.40 0.73 5.35
CA HIS A 318 -9.03 -0.57 5.91
C HIS A 318 -10.19 -1.30 6.58
N VAL A 319 -11.34 -0.64 6.69
CA VAL A 319 -12.57 -1.26 7.19
C VAL A 319 -13.38 -1.85 6.04
N ILE A 320 -13.77 -3.10 6.18
CA ILE A 320 -14.61 -3.79 5.20
C ILE A 320 -16.05 -3.90 5.71
N CYS A 321 -16.98 -3.49 4.86
CA CYS A 321 -18.41 -3.59 5.09
C CYS A 321 -19.01 -4.77 4.32
N GLN A 322 -19.88 -5.53 4.98
CA GLN A 322 -20.65 -6.63 4.40
C GLN A 322 -22.13 -6.40 4.66
N GLY A 323 -22.93 -6.30 3.61
CA GLY A 323 -24.37 -6.06 3.75
C GLY A 323 -24.71 -4.81 4.57
N GLY A 324 -23.95 -3.71 4.38
CA GLY A 324 -24.12 -2.44 5.08
C GLY A 324 -23.59 -2.40 6.52
N LYS A 325 -22.99 -3.49 7.02
CA LYS A 325 -22.41 -3.55 8.37
C LYS A 325 -20.89 -3.67 8.33
N MET A 326 -20.20 -2.97 9.21
CA MET A 326 -18.74 -3.09 9.37
C MET A 326 -18.42 -4.48 9.92
N ALA A 327 -17.64 -5.26 9.16
CA ALA A 327 -17.36 -6.67 9.42
C ALA A 327 -15.96 -6.95 9.96
N GLY A 328 -14.95 -6.20 9.50
CA GLY A 328 -13.56 -6.45 9.86
C GLY A 328 -12.60 -5.45 9.29
N PHE A 329 -11.33 -5.76 9.43
CA PHE A 329 -10.20 -4.92 9.06
C PHE A 329 -9.19 -5.64 8.18
N THR A 330 -8.44 -4.86 7.38
CA THR A 330 -7.27 -5.31 6.61
C THR A 330 -6.00 -4.62 7.12
N ASP A 331 -4.84 -5.05 6.61
CA ASP A 331 -3.57 -4.30 6.64
C ASP A 331 -2.96 -4.12 8.05
N PHE A 332 -2.66 -5.28 8.71
CA PHE A 332 -2.04 -5.32 10.05
C PHE A 332 -0.50 -5.29 10.03
N GLU A 333 0.13 -5.03 8.90
CA GLU A 333 1.59 -5.04 8.74
C GLU A 333 2.31 -4.02 9.63
N LEU A 334 1.65 -2.89 9.90
CA LEU A 334 2.18 -1.81 10.72
C LEU A 334 1.83 -1.94 12.21
N SER A 335 1.04 -2.95 12.60
CA SER A 335 0.62 -3.14 13.98
C SER A 335 1.80 -3.24 14.94
N GLN A 336 1.67 -2.66 16.11
CA GLN A 336 2.72 -2.57 17.12
C GLN A 336 2.12 -2.40 18.52
N ILE A 337 2.92 -2.55 19.55
CA ILE A 337 2.52 -2.24 20.92
C ILE A 337 2.70 -0.73 21.15
N ASN A 338 1.59 -0.02 21.35
CA ASN A 338 1.61 1.42 21.61
C ASN A 338 0.33 1.89 22.32
N LEU A 339 0.16 3.21 22.44
CA LEU A 339 -1.02 3.80 23.06
C LEU A 339 -2.31 3.38 22.34
N ARG A 340 -3.24 2.80 23.07
CA ARG A 340 -4.57 2.46 22.56
C ARG A 340 -5.30 3.64 21.92
N LEU A 341 -5.06 4.84 22.44
CA LEU A 341 -5.68 6.06 21.93
C LEU A 341 -5.22 6.43 20.50
N PHE A 342 -4.10 5.90 20.03
CA PHE A 342 -3.56 6.26 18.71
C PHE A 342 -4.55 5.95 17.57
N ASP A 343 -5.07 4.73 17.51
CA ASP A 343 -5.95 4.31 16.41
C ASP A 343 -7.20 5.17 16.25
N PRO A 344 -8.01 5.47 17.30
CA PRO A 344 -9.18 6.33 17.13
C PRO A 344 -8.81 7.77 16.77
N CYS A 345 -7.67 8.29 17.25
CA CYS A 345 -7.20 9.63 16.85
C CYS A 345 -6.76 9.64 15.39
N TYR A 346 -6.04 8.62 14.95
CA TYR A 346 -5.59 8.47 13.56
C TYR A 346 -6.79 8.34 12.61
N ALA A 347 -7.77 7.51 12.97
CA ALA A 347 -9.02 7.34 12.22
C ALA A 347 -9.78 8.67 12.10
N ALA A 348 -9.93 9.40 13.19
CA ALA A 348 -10.59 10.70 13.17
C ALA A 348 -9.86 11.72 12.29
N THR A 349 -8.52 11.72 12.31
CA THR A 349 -7.71 12.58 11.45
C THR A 349 -7.90 12.21 9.97
N GLY A 350 -7.91 10.92 9.62
CA GLY A 350 -8.18 10.46 8.25
C GLY A 350 -9.55 10.92 7.75
N ILE A 351 -10.60 10.73 8.56
CA ILE A 351 -11.96 11.17 8.23
C ILE A 351 -12.01 12.70 8.01
N LEU A 352 -11.38 13.47 8.88
CA LEU A 352 -11.36 14.94 8.77
C LEU A 352 -10.62 15.38 7.51
N THR A 353 -9.46 14.79 7.20
CA THR A 353 -8.63 15.15 6.05
C THR A 353 -9.35 14.90 4.74
N GLU A 354 -10.02 13.76 4.59
CA GLU A 354 -10.81 13.44 3.39
C GLU A 354 -11.99 14.39 3.16
N ASN A 355 -12.47 15.06 4.22
CA ASN A 355 -13.58 16.03 4.14
C ASN A 355 -13.10 17.47 3.97
N LEU A 356 -11.89 17.83 4.41
CA LEU A 356 -11.32 19.17 4.26
C LEU A 356 -11.05 19.55 2.81
N GLU A 357 -10.69 18.60 1.96
CA GLU A 357 -10.46 18.84 0.53
C GLU A 357 -11.70 19.38 -0.22
N LYS A 358 -12.89 19.33 0.39
CA LYS A 358 -14.14 19.87 -0.16
C LYS A 358 -14.54 21.25 0.37
N GLY A 359 -13.66 21.94 1.06
CA GLY A 359 -13.93 23.30 1.54
C GLY A 359 -14.92 23.39 2.72
N LEU A 360 -15.01 22.35 3.53
CA LEU A 360 -15.61 22.47 4.85
C LEU A 360 -14.69 23.32 5.73
N THR A 361 -14.92 24.62 5.75
CA THR A 361 -14.40 25.49 6.80
C THR A 361 -15.04 25.05 8.12
N VAL A 362 -14.21 24.65 9.07
CA VAL A 362 -14.61 24.42 10.46
C VAL A 362 -14.99 25.76 11.09
#